data_8918b7a7ff22f31152a991b555c5d960
#
_entry.id   8918b7a7ff22f31152a991b555c5d960
#
_cell.length_a   1.000
_cell.length_b   1.000
_cell.length_c   1.000
_cell.angle_alpha   90.00
_cell.angle_beta   90.00
_cell.angle_gamma   90.00
#
_symmetry.space_group_name_H-M   'P 1'
#
loop_
_entity.id
_entity.type
_entity.pdbx_description
1 polymer ?
#
loop_
_entity_poly.entity_id
_entity_poly.type
_entity_poly.pdbx_seq_one_letter_code
_entity_poly.pdbx_strand_id
1 'polypeptide(L)'
;MLLAAFGVVFGGLPACASDGARQVSKSNLNPENFLDLQAYSFSKREDDLWYEADNGWRSGGGSLGLDLLYLLLEVKLRHPLSESWSVGFELEQEEFYEIKPLNYLVEVEWRPQAWLGVAFVGMPEYDKRHADEGLGIMLGHQPWDFLRYRRVLHDLYYNEKNFYDNSTYDAHPIEDVWEGALRWEKWRLRGKRAEVRPFTQRFPAEQLTFKSSSVETALVLDWQPSPERLLGVTAKSFDTHKWREAPNTTARADNRRQHLRYESLNLYGLQPLNPDWHGSFGLRWDRFCNEFRDLVDGRDSEDFSLKSLQLYSELRQTTSPTTAWEYGLYAADVVKTSASVPAATTDKPDKKLEIKLRVSWQVGKVDDQGALRLISTWDVDSFSPSSFLGIWDGGSMTYQHTF
;
A
#
# COMPACT_ATOMS: atom_id res chain seq x y z
N MET A 1 -3.58 32.69 -1.82
CA MET A 1 -2.33 31.97 -2.04
C MET A 1 -2.53 30.47 -2.31
N LEU A 2 -3.60 29.84 -1.85
CA LEU A 2 -3.94 28.42 -2.13
C LEU A 2 -4.32 28.12 -3.59
N LEU A 3 -4.92 29.05 -4.30
CA LEU A 3 -5.34 28.87 -5.72
C LEU A 3 -4.18 28.84 -6.72
N ALA A 4 -3.00 29.37 -6.35
CA ALA A 4 -1.83 29.35 -7.24
C ALA A 4 -1.05 28.01 -7.21
N ALA A 5 -1.22 27.21 -6.14
CA ALA A 5 -0.59 25.89 -6.04
C ALA A 5 -1.33 24.82 -6.88
N PHE A 6 -2.64 25.00 -7.08
CA PHE A 6 -3.45 24.09 -7.91
C PHE A 6 -3.18 24.21 -9.42
N GLY A 7 -2.73 25.36 -9.90
CA GLY A 7 -2.48 25.61 -11.32
C GLY A 7 -1.22 24.94 -11.90
N VAL A 8 -0.29 24.53 -11.05
CA VAL A 8 0.99 23.94 -11.49
C VAL A 8 0.93 22.41 -11.64
N VAL A 9 0.01 21.76 -10.93
CA VAL A 9 -0.10 20.29 -10.92
C VAL A 9 -0.90 19.75 -12.12
N PHE A 10 -1.79 20.58 -12.73
CA PHE A 10 -2.67 20.13 -13.81
C PHE A 10 -2.20 20.47 -15.23
N GLY A 11 -1.05 21.14 -15.39
CA GLY A 11 -0.50 21.49 -16.68
C GLY A 11 0.38 20.41 -17.26
N GLY A 12 -0.20 19.42 -17.97
CA GLY A 12 0.55 18.61 -18.93
C GLY A 12 0.83 17.16 -18.54
N LEU A 13 -0.10 16.46 -17.93
CA LEU A 13 -0.03 14.98 -17.88
C LEU A 13 -0.59 14.43 -19.20
N PRO A 14 0.19 13.64 -19.98
CA PRO A 14 -0.36 12.93 -21.12
C PRO A 14 -1.44 11.98 -20.61
N ALA A 15 -2.60 12.01 -21.25
CA ALA A 15 -3.61 11.00 -21.06
C ALA A 15 -3.01 9.64 -21.45
N CYS A 16 -2.48 8.91 -20.48
CA CYS A 16 -2.18 7.52 -20.68
C CYS A 16 -3.51 6.82 -20.85
N ALA A 17 -3.73 6.22 -22.02
CA ALA A 17 -4.81 5.29 -22.24
C ALA A 17 -4.70 4.20 -21.14
N SER A 18 -5.61 4.24 -20.18
CA SER A 18 -5.68 3.23 -19.14
C SER A 18 -6.25 1.98 -19.78
N ASP A 19 -5.39 1.02 -20.07
CA ASP A 19 -5.85 -0.36 -20.32
C ASP A 19 -6.68 -0.82 -19.13
N GLY A 20 -7.92 -1.10 -19.44
CA GLY A 20 -9.05 -1.49 -18.65
C GLY A 20 -8.85 -1.84 -17.18
N ALA A 21 -9.78 -1.35 -16.39
CA ALA A 21 -9.97 -1.52 -14.96
C ALA A 21 -8.81 -0.99 -14.11
N ARG A 22 -9.08 0.09 -13.37
CA ARG A 22 -8.18 0.54 -12.30
C ARG A 22 -7.80 -0.65 -11.45
N GLN A 23 -6.63 -1.18 -11.71
CA GLN A 23 -6.07 -2.22 -10.88
C GLN A 23 -5.75 -1.56 -9.55
N VAL A 24 -6.33 -2.07 -8.48
CA VAL A 24 -5.85 -1.75 -7.13
C VAL A 24 -4.33 -1.87 -7.17
N SER A 25 -3.62 -0.79 -6.88
CA SER A 25 -2.17 -0.60 -7.13
C SER A 25 -1.27 -1.72 -6.59
N LYS A 26 -1.77 -2.48 -5.64
CA LYS A 26 -1.06 -3.59 -4.97
C LYS A 26 -1.00 -4.90 -5.75
N SER A 27 -1.65 -5.01 -6.92
CA SER A 27 -1.72 -6.27 -7.66
C SER A 27 -0.44 -6.64 -8.43
N ASN A 28 0.50 -5.73 -8.52
CA ASN A 28 1.77 -5.93 -9.22
C ASN A 28 2.99 -5.94 -8.29
N LEU A 29 2.77 -6.13 -7.00
CA LEU A 29 3.86 -6.28 -6.05
C LEU A 29 4.70 -7.50 -6.42
N ASN A 30 5.96 -7.25 -6.81
CA ASN A 30 6.93 -8.31 -6.88
C ASN A 30 7.22 -8.77 -5.45
N PRO A 31 7.02 -10.07 -5.13
CA PRO A 31 7.25 -10.57 -3.78
C PRO A 31 8.67 -10.36 -3.28
N GLU A 32 9.66 -10.31 -4.18
CA GLU A 32 11.04 -10.02 -3.81
C GLU A 32 11.18 -8.61 -3.26
N ASN A 33 10.45 -7.65 -3.79
CA ASN A 33 10.45 -6.26 -3.32
C ASN A 33 9.71 -6.09 -1.99
N PHE A 34 8.85 -7.02 -1.64
CA PHE A 34 8.11 -6.99 -0.38
C PHE A 34 9.01 -7.08 0.86
N LEU A 35 10.10 -7.83 0.75
CA LEU A 35 11.08 -7.95 1.82
C LEU A 35 11.91 -6.65 1.98
N ASP A 36 12.06 -5.89 0.91
CA ASP A 36 12.85 -4.66 0.87
C ASP A 36 12.07 -3.41 1.31
N LEU A 37 10.74 -3.43 1.16
CA LEU A 37 9.83 -2.35 1.58
C LEU A 37 9.51 -2.36 3.08
N GLN A 38 10.34 -2.98 3.88
CA GLN A 38 10.08 -3.08 5.31
C GLN A 38 10.26 -1.72 5.99
N ALA A 39 9.16 -1.24 6.57
CA ALA A 39 9.21 -0.08 7.42
C ALA A 39 10.06 -0.38 8.67
N TYR A 40 10.91 0.58 9.04
CA TYR A 40 11.54 0.54 10.36
C TYR A 40 10.47 0.62 11.44
N SER A 41 10.70 -0.06 12.55
CA SER A 41 9.81 0.07 13.71
C SER A 41 9.75 1.51 14.22
N PHE A 42 10.79 2.29 14.03
CA PHE A 42 10.82 3.71 14.38
C PHE A 42 9.94 4.56 13.46
N SER A 43 9.69 4.16 12.21
CA SER A 43 8.74 4.85 11.33
C SER A 43 7.28 4.69 11.79
N LYS A 44 7.02 3.72 12.67
CA LYS A 44 5.69 3.54 13.26
C LYS A 44 5.14 4.79 13.92
N ARG A 45 6.00 5.56 14.60
CA ARG A 45 5.59 6.83 15.21
C ARG A 45 5.20 7.88 14.16
N GLU A 46 5.90 7.92 13.05
CA GLU A 46 5.59 8.83 11.94
C GLU A 46 4.33 8.39 11.22
N ASP A 47 4.11 7.09 11.07
CA ASP A 47 2.87 6.54 10.56
C ASP A 47 1.68 6.85 11.47
N ASP A 48 1.88 6.83 12.80
CA ASP A 48 0.85 7.24 13.75
C ASP A 48 0.54 8.74 13.64
N LEU A 49 1.56 9.60 13.53
CA LEU A 49 1.38 11.04 13.29
C LEU A 49 0.67 11.30 11.96
N TRP A 50 1.04 10.59 10.91
CA TRP A 50 0.36 10.65 9.62
C TRP A 50 -1.10 10.22 9.72
N TYR A 51 -1.39 9.17 10.45
CA TYR A 51 -2.74 8.68 10.66
C TYR A 51 -3.60 9.69 11.45
N GLU A 52 -3.05 10.26 12.53
CA GLU A 52 -3.74 11.18 13.42
C GLU A 52 -3.95 12.58 12.81
N ALA A 53 -3.16 12.98 11.82
CA ALA A 53 -3.24 14.30 11.22
C ALA A 53 -4.42 14.42 10.25
N ASP A 54 -5.10 15.57 10.26
CA ASP A 54 -6.10 15.95 9.27
C ASP A 54 -5.46 16.42 7.96
N ASN A 55 -4.26 17.00 8.06
CA ASN A 55 -3.55 17.54 6.92
C ASN A 55 -2.11 17.04 6.90
N GLY A 56 -1.61 16.71 5.72
CA GLY A 56 -0.25 16.26 5.58
C GLY A 56 0.17 16.02 4.13
N TRP A 57 1.47 15.97 3.95
CA TRP A 57 2.13 15.61 2.73
C TRP A 57 3.25 14.63 3.02
N ARG A 58 3.25 13.52 2.27
CA ARG A 58 4.33 12.53 2.29
C ARG A 58 4.79 12.33 0.86
N SER A 59 6.09 12.40 0.61
CA SER A 59 6.68 12.06 -0.67
C SER A 59 7.93 11.24 -0.46
N GLY A 60 8.23 10.39 -1.42
CA GLY A 60 9.41 9.56 -1.33
C GLY A 60 9.76 8.91 -2.65
N GLY A 61 10.94 8.33 -2.68
CA GLY A 61 11.40 7.57 -3.81
C GLY A 61 12.67 6.84 -3.46
N GLY A 62 12.97 5.81 -4.20
CA GLY A 62 14.16 5.03 -3.95
C GLY A 62 14.41 3.99 -5.01
N SER A 63 15.52 3.30 -4.84
CA SER A 63 15.91 2.15 -5.63
C SER A 63 15.75 0.90 -4.78
N LEU A 64 15.10 -0.10 -5.33
CA LEU A 64 15.03 -1.45 -4.80
C LEU A 64 15.96 -2.31 -5.64
N GLY A 65 17.13 -2.65 -5.08
CA GLY A 65 18.21 -3.22 -5.87
C GLY A 65 18.79 -2.23 -6.89
N LEU A 66 19.45 -2.74 -7.91
CA LEU A 66 20.08 -1.92 -8.96
C LEU A 66 19.13 -1.48 -10.08
N ASP A 67 17.98 -2.13 -10.20
CA ASP A 67 17.16 -2.07 -11.41
C ASP A 67 15.80 -1.41 -11.23
N LEU A 68 15.31 -1.24 -9.99
CA LEU A 68 13.96 -0.77 -9.73
C LEU A 68 13.93 0.57 -9.00
N LEU A 69 13.25 1.55 -9.60
CA LEU A 69 12.94 2.82 -8.98
C LEU A 69 11.46 2.84 -8.60
N TYR A 70 11.15 3.41 -7.45
CA TYR A 70 9.78 3.73 -7.07
C TYR A 70 9.65 5.17 -6.63
N LEU A 71 8.48 5.74 -6.82
CA LEU A 71 8.10 7.05 -6.32
C LEU A 71 6.77 6.94 -5.58
N LEU A 72 6.66 7.65 -4.48
CA LEU A 72 5.44 7.76 -3.68
C LEU A 72 5.12 9.22 -3.46
N LEU A 73 3.85 9.58 -3.65
CA LEU A 73 3.29 10.87 -3.26
C LEU A 73 1.94 10.63 -2.60
N GLU A 74 1.82 11.07 -1.37
CA GLU A 74 0.56 11.06 -0.62
C GLU A 74 0.25 12.48 -0.14
N VAL A 75 -0.97 12.90 -0.34
CA VAL A 75 -1.49 14.19 0.15
C VAL A 75 -2.80 13.92 0.87
N LYS A 76 -2.96 14.54 2.01
CA LYS A 76 -4.16 14.45 2.82
C LYS A 76 -4.50 15.85 3.31
N LEU A 77 -5.69 16.31 2.97
CA LEU A 77 -6.18 17.64 3.33
C LEU A 77 -7.62 17.53 3.83
N ARG A 78 -7.90 18.13 4.97
CA ARG A 78 -9.25 18.29 5.50
C ARG A 78 -9.45 19.73 5.92
N HIS A 79 -10.53 20.33 5.47
CA HIS A 79 -10.89 21.69 5.78
C HIS A 79 -12.34 21.79 6.28
N PRO A 80 -12.59 22.32 7.48
CA PRO A 80 -13.93 22.59 7.96
C PRO A 80 -14.52 23.78 7.18
N LEU A 81 -15.72 23.60 6.62
CA LEU A 81 -16.49 24.65 5.95
C LEU A 81 -17.42 25.35 6.94
N SER A 82 -17.91 24.60 7.95
CA SER A 82 -18.72 25.07 9.05
C SER A 82 -18.61 24.10 10.23
N GLU A 83 -19.37 24.32 11.31
CA GLU A 83 -19.41 23.41 12.47
C GLU A 83 -19.88 22.00 12.10
N SER A 84 -20.70 21.87 11.03
CA SER A 84 -21.28 20.60 10.60
C SER A 84 -20.82 20.11 9.23
N TRP A 85 -20.02 20.87 8.50
CA TRP A 85 -19.56 20.49 7.16
C TRP A 85 -18.04 20.57 7.05
N SER A 86 -17.45 19.55 6.46
CA SER A 86 -16.03 19.57 6.09
C SER A 86 -15.84 19.02 4.67
N VAL A 87 -14.73 19.41 4.05
CA VAL A 87 -14.28 18.85 2.78
C VAL A 87 -12.91 18.21 2.99
N GLY A 88 -12.74 17.01 2.48
CA GLY A 88 -11.51 16.26 2.47
C GLY A 88 -10.99 16.01 1.07
N PHE A 89 -9.70 15.93 0.93
CA PHE A 89 -9.01 15.51 -0.27
C PHE A 89 -7.89 14.56 0.11
N GLU A 90 -7.87 13.39 -0.50
CA GLU A 90 -6.80 12.42 -0.36
C GLU A 90 -6.24 12.14 -1.76
N LEU A 91 -4.94 12.08 -1.89
CA LEU A 91 -4.24 11.73 -3.12
C LEU A 91 -3.14 10.75 -2.76
N GLU A 92 -3.08 9.66 -3.50
CA GLU A 92 -2.02 8.67 -3.45
C GLU A 92 -1.55 8.38 -4.87
N GLN A 93 -0.29 8.65 -5.14
CA GLN A 93 0.36 8.30 -6.39
C GLN A 93 1.56 7.41 -6.07
N GLU A 94 1.53 6.23 -6.61
CA GLU A 94 2.65 5.30 -6.58
C GLU A 94 3.18 5.13 -8.01
N GLU A 95 4.44 5.36 -8.22
CA GLU A 95 5.09 5.08 -9.51
C GLU A 95 6.12 3.98 -9.29
N PHE A 96 5.85 2.84 -9.90
CA PHE A 96 6.67 1.66 -9.78
C PHE A 96 6.83 1.02 -11.16
N TYR A 97 8.05 1.04 -11.69
CA TYR A 97 8.37 0.54 -13.02
C TYR A 97 7.59 1.29 -14.12
N GLU A 98 6.70 0.61 -14.83
CA GLU A 98 5.85 1.18 -15.89
C GLU A 98 4.44 1.51 -15.41
N ILE A 99 4.17 1.28 -14.12
CA ILE A 99 2.84 1.42 -13.53
C ILE A 99 2.81 2.70 -12.70
N LYS A 100 1.84 3.55 -12.99
CA LYS A 100 1.65 4.85 -12.36
C LYS A 100 0.21 5.01 -11.86
N PRO A 101 -0.23 4.21 -10.89
CA PRO A 101 -1.56 4.41 -10.34
C PRO A 101 -1.62 5.77 -9.65
N LEU A 102 -2.61 6.54 -10.02
CA LEU A 102 -2.98 7.77 -9.35
C LEU A 102 -4.37 7.57 -8.75
N ASN A 103 -4.44 7.55 -7.45
CA ASN A 103 -5.69 7.49 -6.71
C ASN A 103 -5.92 8.82 -6.01
N TYR A 104 -7.08 9.41 -6.20
CA TYR A 104 -7.47 10.59 -5.45
C TYR A 104 -8.94 10.50 -5.07
N LEU A 105 -9.30 11.10 -3.96
CA LEU A 105 -10.63 11.07 -3.41
C LEU A 105 -10.98 12.46 -2.90
N VAL A 106 -12.14 12.94 -3.29
CA VAL A 106 -12.76 14.12 -2.69
C VAL A 106 -13.90 13.63 -1.79
N GLU A 107 -13.91 14.08 -0.56
CA GLU A 107 -14.95 13.77 0.42
C GLU A 107 -15.63 15.04 0.91
N VAL A 108 -16.96 15.06 0.90
CA VAL A 108 -17.74 16.09 1.56
C VAL A 108 -18.48 15.42 2.70
N GLU A 109 -18.17 15.78 3.92
CA GLU A 109 -18.76 15.20 5.12
C GLU A 109 -19.73 16.19 5.78
N TRP A 110 -20.90 15.68 6.12
CA TRP A 110 -21.90 16.37 6.93
C TRP A 110 -22.04 15.66 8.28
N ARG A 111 -21.88 16.42 9.37
CA ARG A 111 -22.03 15.94 10.75
C ARG A 111 -23.25 16.57 11.42
N PRO A 112 -24.45 15.96 11.30
CA PRO A 112 -25.64 16.46 11.98
C PRO A 112 -25.55 16.36 13.51
N GLN A 113 -24.72 15.45 13.99
CA GLN A 113 -24.37 15.27 15.40
C GLN A 113 -22.88 15.05 15.52
N ALA A 114 -22.27 15.42 16.63
CA ALA A 114 -20.85 15.27 16.84
C ALA A 114 -20.36 13.81 16.66
N TRP A 115 -21.18 12.82 16.96
CA TRP A 115 -20.88 11.40 16.88
C TRP A 115 -21.35 10.72 15.58
N LEU A 116 -22.06 11.43 14.70
CA LEU A 116 -22.61 10.88 13.45
C LEU A 116 -22.16 11.74 12.27
N GLY A 117 -21.50 11.13 11.30
CA GLY A 117 -21.14 11.74 10.02
C GLY A 117 -21.74 10.98 8.85
N VAL A 118 -22.12 11.71 7.80
CA VAL A 118 -22.50 11.18 6.49
C VAL A 118 -21.56 11.82 5.47
N ALA A 119 -20.91 11.02 4.67
CA ALA A 119 -19.94 11.47 3.68
C ALA A 119 -20.43 11.16 2.27
N PHE A 120 -20.23 12.12 1.36
CA PHE A 120 -20.29 11.92 -0.08
C PHE A 120 -18.85 11.88 -0.57
N VAL A 121 -18.51 10.84 -1.30
CA VAL A 121 -17.18 10.63 -1.83
C VAL A 121 -17.22 10.57 -3.35
N GLY A 122 -16.19 11.09 -3.98
CA GLY A 122 -16.09 11.08 -5.43
C GLY A 122 -14.66 11.19 -5.90
N MET A 123 -14.42 10.62 -7.07
CA MET A 123 -13.20 10.80 -7.85
C MET A 123 -13.61 11.39 -9.20
N PRO A 124 -13.77 12.74 -9.28
CA PRO A 124 -14.15 13.39 -10.54
C PRO A 124 -12.99 13.28 -11.53
N GLU A 125 -13.25 12.66 -12.68
CA GLU A 125 -12.30 12.59 -13.78
C GLU A 125 -12.76 13.40 -14.97
N TYR A 126 -11.80 13.83 -15.81
CA TYR A 126 -12.10 14.48 -17.07
C TYR A 126 -12.94 13.57 -17.98
N ASP A 127 -12.60 12.29 -18.02
CA ASP A 127 -13.42 11.27 -18.67
C ASP A 127 -14.47 10.73 -17.68
N LYS A 128 -15.71 11.11 -17.87
CA LYS A 128 -16.84 10.67 -17.03
C LYS A 128 -16.98 9.15 -16.86
N ARG A 129 -16.43 8.39 -17.80
CA ARG A 129 -16.47 6.92 -17.74
C ARG A 129 -15.79 6.37 -16.50
N HIS A 130 -14.75 7.07 -16.05
CA HIS A 130 -13.92 6.66 -14.91
C HIS A 130 -14.26 7.42 -13.63
N ALA A 131 -15.35 8.19 -13.62
CA ALA A 131 -15.79 8.86 -12.41
C ALA A 131 -16.35 7.84 -11.39
N ASP A 132 -15.87 7.94 -10.18
CA ASP A 132 -16.32 7.13 -9.05
C ASP A 132 -17.16 7.97 -8.11
N GLU A 133 -18.22 7.39 -7.58
CA GLU A 133 -19.09 8.04 -6.62
C GLU A 133 -19.43 7.10 -5.47
N GLY A 134 -19.59 7.66 -4.28
CA GLY A 134 -19.89 6.84 -3.12
C GLY A 134 -20.50 7.58 -1.94
N LEU A 135 -20.90 6.79 -0.97
CA LEU A 135 -21.49 7.25 0.28
C LEU A 135 -20.76 6.60 1.45
N GLY A 136 -20.60 7.36 2.52
CA GLY A 136 -20.04 6.89 3.78
C GLY A 136 -20.88 7.26 4.97
N ILE A 137 -20.77 6.45 6.01
CA ILE A 137 -21.36 6.73 7.33
C ILE A 137 -20.23 6.56 8.34
N MET A 138 -20.12 7.50 9.27
CA MET A 138 -19.16 7.46 10.36
C MET A 138 -19.88 7.60 11.70
N LEU A 139 -19.53 6.74 12.64
CA LEU A 139 -19.95 6.79 14.04
C LEU A 139 -18.73 7.10 14.90
N GLY A 140 -18.86 8.02 15.85
CA GLY A 140 -17.76 8.40 16.75
C GLY A 140 -16.92 9.56 16.25
N HIS A 141 -15.69 9.65 16.73
CA HIS A 141 -14.79 10.79 16.53
C HIS A 141 -13.42 10.33 16.00
N GLN A 142 -13.02 10.83 14.83
CA GLN A 142 -11.65 10.64 14.35
C GLN A 142 -10.66 11.47 15.18
N PRO A 143 -9.39 11.04 15.26
CA PRO A 143 -8.79 9.83 14.69
C PRO A 143 -8.98 8.56 15.54
N TRP A 144 -9.59 8.67 16.73
CA TRP A 144 -9.83 7.55 17.65
C TRP A 144 -11.30 7.48 18.05
N ASP A 145 -11.71 6.27 18.46
CA ASP A 145 -13.09 5.99 18.92
C ASP A 145 -14.14 6.19 17.84
N PHE A 146 -13.87 5.68 16.64
CA PHE A 146 -14.79 5.73 15.52
C PHE A 146 -14.91 4.40 14.77
N LEU A 147 -16.01 4.27 14.04
CA LEU A 147 -16.27 3.27 13.01
C LEU A 147 -16.80 3.98 11.78
N ARG A 148 -16.16 3.78 10.63
CA ARG A 148 -16.55 4.33 9.33
C ARG A 148 -16.82 3.18 8.35
N TYR A 149 -17.93 3.29 7.64
CA TYR A 149 -18.24 2.49 6.47
C TYR A 149 -18.36 3.39 5.26
N ARG A 150 -17.77 2.98 4.15
CA ARG A 150 -17.85 3.67 2.87
C ARG A 150 -18.12 2.66 1.77
N ARG A 151 -19.03 3.02 0.85
CA ARG A 151 -19.26 2.29 -0.39
C ARG A 151 -19.01 3.20 -1.56
N VAL A 152 -18.19 2.75 -2.51
CA VAL A 152 -17.83 3.46 -3.73
C VAL A 152 -18.23 2.59 -4.93
N LEU A 153 -18.91 3.20 -5.89
CA LEU A 153 -19.21 2.63 -7.20
C LEU A 153 -18.15 3.17 -8.17
N HIS A 154 -17.31 2.28 -8.68
CA HIS A 154 -16.30 2.66 -9.64
C HIS A 154 -16.85 2.68 -11.05
N ASP A 155 -16.29 3.58 -11.88
CA ASP A 155 -16.64 3.72 -13.31
C ASP A 155 -18.15 3.85 -13.55
N LEU A 156 -18.85 4.63 -12.72
CA LEU A 156 -20.32 4.67 -12.67
C LEU A 156 -20.96 4.93 -14.04
N TYR A 157 -20.35 5.79 -14.87
CA TYR A 157 -20.89 6.20 -16.16
C TYR A 157 -20.25 5.46 -17.36
N TYR A 158 -19.48 4.41 -17.11
CA TYR A 158 -18.72 3.71 -18.15
C TYR A 158 -19.58 3.17 -19.29
N ASN A 159 -20.70 2.54 -18.97
CA ASN A 159 -21.60 1.93 -19.96
C ASN A 159 -22.38 2.97 -20.79
N GLU A 160 -22.52 4.21 -20.32
CA GLU A 160 -23.38 5.22 -20.97
C GLU A 160 -22.71 5.86 -22.20
N LYS A 161 -21.39 5.89 -22.25
CA LYS A 161 -20.65 6.66 -23.29
C LYS A 161 -19.41 5.93 -23.83
N ASN A 162 -19.56 4.66 -24.09
CA ASN A 162 -18.45 3.92 -24.67
C ASN A 162 -18.43 4.03 -26.19
N PHE A 163 -17.71 4.98 -26.75
CA PHE A 163 -17.62 5.21 -28.18
C PHE A 163 -16.39 4.58 -28.84
N TYR A 164 -15.38 4.12 -28.07
CA TYR A 164 -14.08 3.78 -28.64
C TYR A 164 -13.81 2.27 -28.73
N ASP A 165 -14.19 1.53 -27.73
CA ASP A 165 -13.85 0.10 -27.65
C ASP A 165 -15.06 -0.82 -27.46
N ASN A 166 -16.27 -0.23 -27.32
CA ASN A 166 -17.52 -0.95 -27.03
C ASN A 166 -17.41 -1.86 -25.78
N SER A 167 -16.44 -1.64 -24.90
CA SER A 167 -16.38 -2.39 -23.66
C SER A 167 -17.50 -1.96 -22.71
N THR A 168 -17.99 -2.90 -21.92
CA THR A 168 -19.11 -2.68 -21.01
C THR A 168 -18.90 -3.45 -19.70
N TYR A 169 -19.45 -2.95 -18.62
CA TYR A 169 -19.60 -3.72 -17.39
C TYR A 169 -20.92 -4.45 -17.37
N ASP A 170 -20.88 -5.78 -17.14
CA ASP A 170 -22.07 -6.52 -16.74
C ASP A 170 -22.42 -6.25 -15.27
N ALA A 171 -21.38 -6.08 -14.43
CA ALA A 171 -21.47 -5.66 -13.05
C ALA A 171 -20.34 -4.70 -12.78
N HIS A 172 -20.66 -3.49 -12.33
CA HIS A 172 -19.68 -2.48 -11.97
C HIS A 172 -18.86 -2.89 -10.74
N PRO A 173 -17.58 -2.47 -10.66
CA PRO A 173 -16.83 -2.63 -9.44
C PRO A 173 -17.45 -1.82 -8.31
N ILE A 174 -17.72 -2.47 -7.19
CA ILE A 174 -18.21 -1.84 -5.96
C ILE A 174 -17.19 -2.10 -4.89
N GLU A 175 -16.69 -1.04 -4.29
CA GLU A 175 -15.76 -1.12 -3.15
C GLU A 175 -16.52 -0.83 -1.86
N ASP A 176 -16.45 -1.74 -0.91
CA ASP A 176 -16.91 -1.58 0.46
C ASP A 176 -15.70 -1.42 1.40
N VAL A 177 -15.58 -0.29 2.09
CA VAL A 177 -14.49 -0.01 3.02
C VAL A 177 -15.04 0.13 4.43
N TRP A 178 -14.53 -0.69 5.33
CA TRP A 178 -14.72 -0.59 6.76
C TRP A 178 -13.42 -0.12 7.41
N GLU A 179 -13.51 0.90 8.22
CA GLU A 179 -12.37 1.43 8.96
C GLU A 179 -12.82 1.79 10.37
N GLY A 180 -11.96 1.52 11.33
CA GLY A 180 -12.24 1.89 12.71
C GLY A 180 -11.00 1.95 13.56
N ALA A 181 -11.06 2.77 14.60
CA ALA A 181 -10.01 2.89 15.59
C ALA A 181 -10.62 3.06 16.98
N LEU A 182 -9.99 2.42 17.94
CA LEU A 182 -10.36 2.50 19.35
C LEU A 182 -9.11 2.78 20.19
N ARG A 183 -9.24 3.68 21.16
CA ARG A 183 -8.19 3.96 22.12
C ARG A 183 -8.77 3.87 23.53
N TRP A 184 -8.22 2.96 24.35
CA TRP A 184 -8.60 2.84 25.74
C TRP A 184 -7.37 2.70 26.62
N GLU A 185 -7.20 3.61 27.54
CA GLU A 185 -6.04 3.69 28.43
C GLU A 185 -4.70 3.65 27.65
N LYS A 186 -4.01 2.49 27.70
CA LYS A 186 -2.71 2.24 27.07
C LYS A 186 -2.81 1.46 25.75
N TRP A 187 -4.02 1.07 25.36
CA TRP A 187 -4.25 0.26 24.17
C TRP A 187 -4.75 1.12 23.01
N ARG A 188 -4.29 0.79 21.83
CA ARG A 188 -4.72 1.38 20.57
C ARG A 188 -5.01 0.26 19.58
N LEU A 189 -6.19 0.23 19.02
CA LEU A 189 -6.60 -0.72 18.00
C LEU A 189 -7.03 0.08 16.76
N ARG A 190 -6.48 -0.29 15.61
CA ARG A 190 -6.90 0.23 14.30
C ARG A 190 -7.16 -0.92 13.37
N GLY A 191 -8.20 -0.82 12.58
CA GLY A 191 -8.54 -1.81 11.57
C GLY A 191 -9.09 -1.18 10.32
N LYS A 192 -8.72 -1.74 9.17
CA LYS A 192 -9.27 -1.40 7.86
C LYS A 192 -9.55 -2.70 7.10
N ARG A 193 -10.71 -2.78 6.46
CA ARG A 193 -11.04 -3.80 5.48
C ARG A 193 -11.63 -3.13 4.26
N ALA A 194 -11.01 -3.33 3.11
CA ALA A 194 -11.51 -2.89 1.81
C ALA A 194 -11.82 -4.14 0.97
N GLU A 195 -12.98 -4.17 0.36
CA GLU A 195 -13.45 -5.27 -0.46
C GLU A 195 -14.00 -4.74 -1.78
N VAL A 196 -13.32 -5.05 -2.89
CA VAL A 196 -13.87 -4.86 -4.23
C VAL A 196 -14.65 -6.12 -4.58
N ARG A 197 -15.97 -5.97 -4.69
CA ARG A 197 -16.87 -7.09 -5.03
C ARG A 197 -16.57 -7.63 -6.41
N PRO A 198 -16.87 -8.92 -6.67
CA PRO A 198 -16.72 -9.49 -8.00
C PRO A 198 -17.41 -8.65 -9.06
N PHE A 199 -16.69 -8.23 -10.06
CA PHE A 199 -17.19 -7.49 -11.20
C PHE A 199 -16.79 -8.16 -12.52
N THR A 200 -17.50 -7.82 -13.60
CA THR A 200 -17.27 -8.38 -14.93
C THR A 200 -17.30 -7.26 -15.95
N GLN A 201 -16.22 -7.15 -16.71
CA GLN A 201 -16.08 -6.25 -17.85
C GLN A 201 -15.94 -7.07 -19.13
N ARG A 202 -16.63 -6.67 -20.19
CA ARG A 202 -16.56 -7.28 -21.51
C ARG A 202 -15.92 -6.34 -22.51
N PHE A 203 -15.08 -6.86 -23.34
CA PHE A 203 -14.44 -6.19 -24.48
C PHE A 203 -14.89 -6.89 -25.76
N PRO A 204 -16.02 -6.51 -26.37
CA PRO A 204 -16.61 -7.21 -27.49
C PRO A 204 -15.73 -7.25 -28.74
N ALA A 205 -14.95 -6.18 -29.00
CA ALA A 205 -14.04 -6.10 -30.14
C ALA A 205 -12.93 -7.16 -30.06
N GLU A 206 -12.44 -7.44 -28.86
CA GLU A 206 -11.41 -8.44 -28.57
C GLU A 206 -12.02 -9.78 -28.18
N GLN A 207 -13.34 -9.85 -28.01
CA GLN A 207 -14.09 -10.97 -27.45
C GLN A 207 -13.52 -11.45 -26.11
N LEU A 208 -13.01 -10.50 -25.33
CA LEU A 208 -12.40 -10.72 -24.04
C LEU A 208 -13.41 -10.43 -22.92
N THR A 209 -13.46 -11.32 -21.95
CA THR A 209 -14.14 -11.11 -20.67
C THR A 209 -13.11 -11.02 -19.56
N PHE A 210 -13.19 -9.96 -18.78
CA PHE A 210 -12.37 -9.75 -17.58
C PHE A 210 -13.26 -9.77 -16.33
N LYS A 211 -12.83 -10.54 -15.32
CA LYS A 211 -13.47 -10.57 -14.01
C LYS A 211 -12.40 -10.34 -12.95
N SER A 212 -12.76 -9.59 -11.91
CA SER A 212 -11.85 -9.41 -10.77
C SER A 212 -12.63 -9.21 -9.47
N SER A 213 -11.97 -9.53 -8.38
CA SER A 213 -12.38 -9.19 -7.01
C SER A 213 -11.15 -9.09 -6.14
N SER A 214 -11.21 -8.29 -5.08
CA SER A 214 -10.12 -8.21 -4.10
C SER A 214 -10.63 -7.93 -2.70
N VAL A 215 -9.88 -8.40 -1.71
CA VAL A 215 -10.09 -8.09 -0.30
C VAL A 215 -8.76 -7.72 0.32
N GLU A 216 -8.71 -6.57 0.96
CA GLU A 216 -7.59 -6.12 1.77
C GLU A 216 -8.03 -5.99 3.23
N THR A 217 -7.21 -6.46 4.16
CA THR A 217 -7.45 -6.29 5.59
C THR A 217 -6.15 -5.88 6.27
N ALA A 218 -6.21 -4.87 7.12
CA ALA A 218 -5.12 -4.44 7.97
C ALA A 218 -5.62 -4.27 9.40
N LEU A 219 -4.86 -4.78 10.36
CA LEU A 219 -5.14 -4.67 11.78
C LEU A 219 -3.85 -4.28 12.50
N VAL A 220 -3.94 -3.30 13.39
CA VAL A 220 -2.84 -2.86 14.25
C VAL A 220 -3.35 -2.82 15.69
N LEU A 221 -2.68 -3.53 16.56
CA LEU A 221 -2.92 -3.51 18.01
C LEU A 221 -1.64 -3.09 18.71
N ASP A 222 -1.69 -1.97 19.42
CA ASP A 222 -0.56 -1.42 20.16
C ASP A 222 -0.89 -1.33 21.65
N TRP A 223 0.08 -1.71 22.48
CA TRP A 223 0.10 -1.44 23.89
C TRP A 223 1.22 -0.44 24.20
N GLN A 224 0.85 0.75 24.64
CA GLN A 224 1.76 1.86 24.92
C GLN A 224 1.74 2.24 26.41
N PRO A 225 2.52 1.55 27.25
CA PRO A 225 2.55 1.80 28.69
C PRO A 225 3.12 3.18 29.05
N SER A 226 3.95 3.76 28.19
CA SER A 226 4.47 5.14 28.27
C SER A 226 4.69 5.70 26.85
N PRO A 227 4.86 7.01 26.66
CA PRO A 227 5.11 7.61 25.34
C PRO A 227 6.32 7.03 24.59
N GLU A 228 7.27 6.47 25.32
CA GLU A 228 8.52 5.94 24.76
C GLU A 228 8.54 4.42 24.59
N ARG A 229 7.58 3.70 25.20
CA ARG A 229 7.51 2.24 25.16
C ARG A 229 6.29 1.80 24.41
N LEU A 230 6.49 0.87 23.48
CA LEU A 230 5.43 0.33 22.64
C LEU A 230 5.68 -1.17 22.46
N LEU A 231 4.64 -1.97 22.59
CA LEU A 231 4.56 -3.33 22.08
C LEU A 231 3.38 -3.42 21.14
N GLY A 232 3.57 -3.99 19.97
CA GLY A 232 2.51 -4.00 18.99
C GLY A 232 2.51 -5.24 18.11
N VAL A 233 1.37 -5.41 17.47
CA VAL A 233 1.11 -6.44 16.46
C VAL A 233 0.46 -5.77 15.27
N THR A 234 1.01 -6.02 14.08
CA THR A 234 0.37 -5.65 12.82
C THR A 234 0.07 -6.92 12.04
N ALA A 235 -1.17 -7.09 11.63
CA ALA A 235 -1.58 -8.15 10.71
C ALA A 235 -2.11 -7.51 9.43
N LYS A 236 -1.67 -7.99 8.28
CA LYS A 236 -2.13 -7.56 6.95
C LYS A 236 -2.45 -8.77 6.11
N SER A 237 -3.51 -8.68 5.32
CA SER A 237 -3.80 -9.66 4.28
C SER A 237 -4.33 -8.96 3.05
N PHE A 238 -3.98 -9.50 1.90
CA PHE A 238 -4.48 -9.09 0.61
C PHE A 238 -4.77 -10.36 -0.21
N ASP A 239 -5.95 -10.42 -0.81
CA ASP A 239 -6.39 -11.54 -1.64
C ASP A 239 -7.05 -10.96 -2.89
N THR A 240 -6.59 -11.36 -4.08
CA THR A 240 -7.19 -10.90 -5.33
C THR A 240 -7.31 -12.03 -6.33
N HIS A 241 -8.47 -12.09 -6.97
CA HIS A 241 -8.77 -12.99 -8.06
C HIS A 241 -8.94 -12.20 -9.34
N LYS A 242 -8.23 -12.59 -10.39
CA LYS A 242 -8.37 -12.04 -11.74
C LYS A 242 -8.61 -13.17 -12.73
N TRP A 243 -9.48 -12.93 -13.68
CA TRP A 243 -9.85 -13.88 -14.70
C TRP A 243 -9.94 -13.17 -16.04
N ARG A 244 -9.17 -13.63 -17.00
CA ARG A 244 -9.26 -13.22 -18.41
C ARG A 244 -9.67 -14.43 -19.24
N GLU A 245 -10.65 -14.25 -20.13
CA GLU A 245 -11.16 -15.29 -20.99
C GLU A 245 -11.47 -14.72 -22.38
N ALA A 246 -10.76 -15.19 -23.38
CA ALA A 246 -10.95 -14.82 -24.78
C ALA A 246 -11.10 -16.09 -25.63
N PRO A 247 -12.34 -16.57 -25.88
CA PRO A 247 -12.60 -17.85 -26.49
C PRO A 247 -12.08 -17.99 -27.95
N ASN A 248 -11.85 -16.86 -28.60
CA ASN A 248 -11.36 -16.84 -30.00
C ASN A 248 -9.84 -16.89 -30.15
N THR A 249 -9.12 -16.90 -29.05
CA THR A 249 -7.66 -17.01 -29.07
C THR A 249 -7.19 -18.11 -28.16
N THR A 250 -6.11 -18.76 -28.56
CA THR A 250 -5.37 -19.72 -27.72
C THR A 250 -4.22 -19.06 -26.98
N ALA A 251 -4.13 -17.74 -27.06
CA ALA A 251 -3.10 -16.99 -26.33
C ALA A 251 -3.32 -17.16 -24.81
N ARG A 252 -2.32 -17.71 -24.12
CA ARG A 252 -2.39 -17.99 -22.68
C ARG A 252 -2.53 -16.71 -21.85
N ALA A 253 -1.94 -15.60 -22.30
CA ALA A 253 -2.05 -14.32 -21.63
C ALA A 253 -3.50 -13.82 -21.52
N ASP A 254 -4.36 -14.20 -22.49
CA ASP A 254 -5.77 -13.80 -22.57
C ASP A 254 -6.73 -14.85 -22.02
N ASN A 255 -6.22 -16.03 -21.68
CA ASN A 255 -7.01 -17.15 -21.17
C ASN A 255 -6.41 -17.69 -19.89
N ARG A 256 -6.47 -16.92 -18.82
CA ARG A 256 -5.88 -17.30 -17.53
C ARG A 256 -6.69 -16.84 -16.33
N ARG A 257 -6.59 -17.59 -15.25
CA ARG A 257 -6.94 -17.16 -13.90
C ARG A 257 -5.67 -16.86 -13.13
N GLN A 258 -5.73 -15.82 -12.34
CA GLN A 258 -4.69 -15.48 -11.37
C GLN A 258 -5.33 -15.38 -9.99
N HIS A 259 -4.69 -16.01 -9.02
CA HIS A 259 -5.00 -15.85 -7.62
C HIS A 259 -3.74 -15.38 -6.90
N LEU A 260 -3.76 -14.15 -6.40
CA LEU A 260 -2.67 -13.55 -5.66
C LEU A 260 -3.10 -13.37 -4.22
N ARG A 261 -2.30 -13.90 -3.29
CA ARG A 261 -2.53 -13.83 -1.86
C ARG A 261 -1.27 -13.38 -1.13
N TYR A 262 -1.44 -12.41 -0.26
CA TYR A 262 -0.42 -11.94 0.65
C TYR A 262 -0.93 -11.93 2.08
N GLU A 263 -0.11 -12.41 3.00
CA GLU A 263 -0.38 -12.42 4.44
C GLU A 263 0.89 -11.99 5.18
N SER A 264 0.75 -11.11 6.17
CA SER A 264 1.86 -10.65 7.00
C SER A 264 1.42 -10.53 8.46
N LEU A 265 2.29 -10.96 9.36
CA LEU A 265 2.16 -10.76 10.78
C LEU A 265 3.49 -10.21 11.32
N ASN A 266 3.45 -9.04 11.94
CA ASN A 266 4.62 -8.40 12.53
C ASN A 266 4.38 -8.14 14.03
N LEU A 267 5.24 -8.70 14.86
CA LEU A 267 5.32 -8.44 16.29
C LEU A 267 6.49 -7.51 16.52
N TYR A 268 6.31 -6.41 17.23
CA TYR A 268 7.38 -5.44 17.44
C TYR A 268 7.33 -4.80 18.82
N GLY A 269 8.50 -4.36 19.26
CA GLY A 269 8.66 -3.62 20.51
C GLY A 269 9.62 -2.46 20.35
N LEU A 270 9.29 -1.35 21.00
CA LEU A 270 10.12 -0.15 21.13
C LEU A 270 10.35 0.13 22.59
N GLN A 271 11.60 0.43 22.97
CA GLN A 271 11.94 0.80 24.33
C GLN A 271 13.10 1.82 24.38
N PRO A 272 13.09 2.76 25.31
CA PRO A 272 14.26 3.60 25.56
C PRO A 272 15.35 2.75 26.22
N LEU A 273 16.58 2.93 25.78
CA LEU A 273 17.77 2.35 26.41
C LEU A 273 18.43 3.38 27.33
N ASN A 274 18.48 4.63 26.88
CA ASN A 274 18.90 5.80 27.63
C ASN A 274 18.31 7.05 26.94
N PRO A 275 18.56 8.30 27.41
CA PRO A 275 17.95 9.49 26.80
C PRO A 275 18.21 9.67 25.31
N ASP A 276 19.37 9.23 24.81
CA ASP A 276 19.75 9.42 23.42
C ASP A 276 19.52 8.17 22.56
N TRP A 277 19.30 7.02 23.17
CA TRP A 277 19.19 5.74 22.46
C TRP A 277 17.89 5.03 22.71
N HIS A 278 17.25 4.59 21.62
CA HIS A 278 16.06 3.74 21.65
C HIS A 278 16.36 2.44 20.91
N GLY A 279 15.89 1.34 21.44
CA GLY A 279 15.96 0.04 20.83
C GLY A 279 14.60 -0.42 20.31
N SER A 280 14.62 -1.15 19.21
CA SER A 280 13.48 -1.87 18.67
C SER A 280 13.87 -3.30 18.38
N PHE A 281 12.90 -4.19 18.49
CA PHE A 281 13.03 -5.59 18.09
C PHE A 281 11.71 -6.08 17.54
N GLY A 282 11.77 -7.07 16.67
CA GLY A 282 10.56 -7.65 16.12
C GLY A 282 10.76 -8.99 15.46
N LEU A 283 9.62 -9.65 15.25
CA LEU A 283 9.50 -10.89 14.51
C LEU A 283 8.41 -10.70 13.47
N ARG A 284 8.76 -10.90 12.20
CA ARG A 284 7.84 -10.77 11.09
C ARG A 284 7.75 -12.07 10.33
N TRP A 285 6.53 -12.47 10.04
CA TRP A 285 6.21 -13.56 9.14
C TRP A 285 5.45 -13.02 7.94
N ASP A 286 5.88 -13.42 6.73
CA ASP A 286 5.24 -13.09 5.48
C ASP A 286 4.98 -14.35 4.66
N ARG A 287 3.86 -14.36 3.97
CA ARG A 287 3.51 -15.36 2.97
C ARG A 287 2.94 -14.66 1.75
N PHE A 288 3.53 -14.97 0.61
CA PHE A 288 3.05 -14.53 -0.68
C PHE A 288 2.80 -15.74 -1.56
N CYS A 289 1.69 -15.78 -2.29
CA CYS A 289 1.37 -16.79 -3.28
C CYS A 289 0.79 -16.09 -4.51
N ASN A 290 1.26 -16.46 -5.69
CA ASN A 290 0.73 -16.02 -6.97
C ASN A 290 0.58 -17.25 -7.88
N GLU A 291 -0.66 -17.67 -8.08
CA GLU A 291 -1.02 -18.87 -8.80
C GLU A 291 -1.66 -18.49 -10.14
N PHE A 292 -1.17 -19.05 -11.23
CA PHE A 292 -1.72 -18.87 -12.54
C PHE A 292 -2.26 -20.19 -13.08
N ARG A 293 -3.51 -20.18 -13.52
CA ARG A 293 -4.14 -21.30 -14.19
C ARG A 293 -4.47 -20.94 -15.63
N ASP A 294 -3.96 -21.73 -16.57
CA ASP A 294 -4.31 -21.64 -17.97
C ASP A 294 -5.74 -22.18 -18.19
N LEU A 295 -6.58 -21.42 -18.87
CA LEU A 295 -7.95 -21.81 -19.18
C LEU A 295 -8.07 -22.60 -20.48
N VAL A 296 -7.04 -22.59 -21.34
CA VAL A 296 -7.04 -23.32 -22.63
C VAL A 296 -6.87 -24.83 -22.39
N ASP A 297 -5.91 -25.21 -21.57
CA ASP A 297 -5.62 -26.61 -21.26
C ASP A 297 -5.96 -27.02 -19.82
N GLY A 298 -6.40 -26.09 -19.01
CA GLY A 298 -6.84 -26.32 -17.64
C GLY A 298 -5.72 -26.64 -16.65
N ARG A 299 -4.46 -26.45 -17.06
CA ARG A 299 -3.29 -26.71 -16.22
C ARG A 299 -2.84 -25.46 -15.49
N ASP A 300 -2.20 -25.67 -14.36
CA ASP A 300 -1.50 -24.58 -13.68
C ASP A 300 -0.31 -24.18 -14.55
N SER A 301 -0.24 -22.90 -14.93
CA SER A 301 0.77 -22.44 -15.90
C SER A 301 2.01 -21.90 -15.20
N GLU A 302 1.85 -21.32 -14.03
CA GLU A 302 2.95 -20.77 -13.24
C GLU A 302 2.46 -20.55 -11.82
N ASP A 303 3.18 -21.12 -10.85
CA ASP A 303 2.93 -20.89 -9.43
C ASP A 303 4.19 -20.34 -8.79
N PHE A 304 4.04 -19.26 -8.07
CA PHE A 304 5.11 -18.69 -7.28
C PHE A 304 4.65 -18.54 -5.84
N SER A 305 5.45 -19.05 -4.90
CA SER A 305 5.22 -18.80 -3.49
C SER A 305 6.51 -18.38 -2.78
N LEU A 306 6.37 -17.42 -1.88
CA LEU A 306 7.45 -16.98 -1.00
C LEU A 306 6.92 -17.01 0.43
N LYS A 307 7.73 -17.58 1.33
CA LYS A 307 7.49 -17.53 2.78
C LYS A 307 8.74 -17.01 3.42
N SER A 308 8.61 -16.09 4.37
CA SER A 308 9.73 -15.61 5.15
C SER A 308 9.39 -15.54 6.63
N LEU A 309 10.37 -15.83 7.44
CA LEU A 309 10.35 -15.55 8.87
C LEU A 309 11.57 -14.70 9.18
N GLN A 310 11.34 -13.47 9.60
CA GLN A 310 12.37 -12.47 9.83
C GLN A 310 12.41 -12.08 11.30
N LEU A 311 13.61 -12.13 11.85
CA LEU A 311 13.95 -11.52 13.13
C LEU A 311 14.72 -10.23 12.85
N TYR A 312 14.38 -9.16 13.55
CA TYR A 312 15.08 -7.89 13.40
C TYR A 312 15.31 -7.17 14.72
N SER A 313 16.37 -6.38 14.74
CA SER A 313 16.68 -5.47 15.83
C SER A 313 17.18 -4.15 15.25
N GLU A 314 16.72 -3.07 15.84
CA GLU A 314 17.03 -1.72 15.39
C GLU A 314 17.47 -0.87 16.59
N LEU A 315 18.37 0.08 16.32
CA LEU A 315 18.84 1.07 17.28
C LEU A 315 18.67 2.46 16.68
N ARG A 316 18.07 3.36 17.43
CA ARG A 316 17.96 4.78 17.07
C ARG A 316 18.78 5.61 18.03
N GLN A 317 19.66 6.44 17.47
CA GLN A 317 20.46 7.43 18.18
C GLN A 317 19.93 8.83 17.86
N THR A 318 19.44 9.54 18.86
CA THR A 318 19.05 10.94 18.75
C THR A 318 20.25 11.81 19.00
N THR A 319 20.78 12.45 17.95
CA THR A 319 21.99 13.29 18.05
C THR A 319 21.66 14.76 18.31
N SER A 320 20.42 15.17 18.00
CA SER A 320 19.87 16.48 18.33
C SER A 320 18.34 16.39 18.41
N PRO A 321 17.64 17.41 18.87
CA PRO A 321 16.16 17.42 18.90
C PRO A 321 15.51 17.16 17.53
N THR A 322 16.24 17.40 16.43
CA THR A 322 15.73 17.26 15.05
C THR A 322 16.52 16.26 14.22
N THR A 323 17.51 15.57 14.78
CA THR A 323 18.38 14.67 13.99
C THR A 323 18.55 13.34 14.71
N ALA A 324 18.34 12.27 13.97
CA ALA A 324 18.52 10.91 14.44
C ALA A 324 19.20 10.01 13.38
N TRP A 325 19.96 9.05 13.88
CA TRP A 325 20.48 7.93 13.10
C TRP A 325 19.80 6.64 13.53
N GLU A 326 19.51 5.78 12.59
CA GLU A 326 18.89 4.48 12.84
C GLU A 326 19.73 3.38 12.18
N TYR A 327 19.94 2.31 12.91
CA TYR A 327 20.73 1.16 12.48
C TYR A 327 19.86 -0.08 12.68
N GLY A 328 19.61 -0.84 11.62
CA GLY A 328 18.80 -2.05 11.66
C GLY A 328 19.57 -3.26 11.16
N LEU A 329 19.46 -4.36 11.86
CA LEU A 329 19.93 -5.68 11.44
C LEU A 329 18.73 -6.60 11.29
N TYR A 330 18.62 -7.21 10.12
CA TYR A 330 17.52 -8.09 9.73
C TYR A 330 18.08 -9.44 9.30
N ALA A 331 17.52 -10.51 9.83
CA ALA A 331 17.84 -11.88 9.43
C ALA A 331 16.54 -12.60 9.06
N ALA A 332 16.41 -13.06 7.83
CA ALA A 332 15.23 -13.70 7.31
C ALA A 332 15.54 -15.09 6.77
N ASP A 333 14.79 -16.10 7.23
CA ASP A 333 14.72 -17.41 6.58
C ASP A 333 13.68 -17.32 5.45
N VAL A 334 14.15 -17.34 4.20
CA VAL A 334 13.33 -17.16 3.00
C VAL A 334 13.23 -18.49 2.26
N VAL A 335 12.00 -18.90 1.96
CA VAL A 335 11.71 -20.09 1.14
C VAL A 335 10.94 -19.65 -0.09
N LYS A 336 11.56 -19.77 -1.25
CA LYS A 336 10.94 -19.55 -2.57
C LYS A 336 10.59 -20.87 -3.21
N THR A 337 9.43 -20.94 -3.82
CA THR A 337 9.01 -22.07 -4.64
C THR A 337 8.42 -21.53 -5.93
N SER A 338 8.92 -21.95 -7.05
CA SER A 338 8.35 -21.67 -8.37
C SER A 338 8.06 -22.98 -9.08
N ALA A 339 6.94 -23.02 -9.80
CA ALA A 339 6.59 -24.12 -10.68
C ALA A 339 6.15 -23.54 -12.02
N SER A 340 6.77 -23.98 -13.11
CA SER A 340 6.38 -23.62 -14.48
C SER A 340 5.84 -24.84 -15.23
N VAL A 341 4.90 -24.61 -16.15
CA VAL A 341 4.33 -25.69 -16.97
C VAL A 341 4.84 -25.60 -18.40
N PRO A 342 5.20 -26.74 -18.99
CA PRO A 342 5.05 -28.12 -18.49
C PRO A 342 6.05 -28.41 -17.37
N ALA A 343 5.52 -28.85 -16.22
CA ALA A 343 6.32 -29.26 -15.10
C ALA A 343 7.17 -30.50 -15.47
N ALA A 344 8.33 -30.25 -16.08
CA ALA A 344 9.33 -31.28 -16.23
C ALA A 344 10.01 -31.63 -14.93
N THR A 345 9.99 -30.66 -13.98
CA THR A 345 10.58 -30.80 -12.65
C THR A 345 9.82 -29.88 -11.70
N THR A 346 9.32 -30.41 -10.59
CA THR A 346 9.03 -29.59 -9.42
C THR A 346 10.35 -28.98 -8.98
N ASP A 347 10.51 -27.67 -9.20
CA ASP A 347 11.69 -26.98 -8.74
C ASP A 347 11.78 -27.17 -7.23
N LYS A 348 12.95 -27.61 -6.78
CA LYS A 348 13.19 -27.76 -5.34
C LYS A 348 13.03 -26.38 -4.69
N PRO A 349 12.40 -26.31 -3.50
CA PRO A 349 12.32 -25.06 -2.77
C PRO A 349 13.72 -24.44 -2.62
N ASP A 350 13.88 -23.22 -3.09
CA ASP A 350 15.08 -22.44 -2.83
C ASP A 350 14.98 -21.88 -1.42
N LYS A 351 15.92 -22.24 -0.57
CA LYS A 351 16.01 -21.79 0.83
C LYS A 351 17.24 -20.95 1.00
N LYS A 352 17.04 -19.72 1.44
CA LYS A 352 18.12 -18.76 1.67
C LYS A 352 17.94 -18.10 3.04
N LEU A 353 19.05 -17.98 3.78
CA LEU A 353 19.11 -17.05 4.90
C LEU A 353 19.59 -15.71 4.35
N GLU A 354 18.76 -14.69 4.44
CA GLU A 354 19.08 -13.32 4.02
C GLU A 354 19.40 -12.50 5.26
N ILE A 355 20.54 -11.80 5.22
CA ILE A 355 20.96 -10.91 6.31
C ILE A 355 21.20 -9.53 5.71
N LYS A 356 20.42 -8.54 6.18
CA LYS A 356 20.48 -7.17 5.69
C LYS A 356 20.83 -6.21 6.82
N LEU A 357 21.71 -5.26 6.51
CA LEU A 357 21.99 -4.09 7.32
C LEU A 357 21.29 -2.89 6.71
N ARG A 358 20.65 -2.10 7.53
CA ARG A 358 19.97 -0.89 7.12
C ARG A 358 20.42 0.28 7.97
N VAL A 359 20.75 1.39 7.32
CA VAL A 359 21.13 2.63 7.98
C VAL A 359 20.20 3.73 7.50
N SER A 360 19.67 4.50 8.42
CA SER A 360 18.81 5.64 8.12
C SER A 360 19.32 6.88 8.85
N TRP A 361 19.19 8.01 8.19
CA TRP A 361 19.45 9.32 8.75
C TRP A 361 18.20 10.18 8.59
N GLN A 362 17.73 10.74 9.70
CA GLN A 362 16.53 11.57 9.75
C GLN A 362 16.89 12.98 10.20
N VAL A 363 16.35 13.97 9.51
CA VAL A 363 16.43 15.40 9.86
C VAL A 363 15.04 16.01 9.86
N GLY A 364 14.74 16.79 10.88
CA GLY A 364 13.44 17.44 11.05
C GLY A 364 12.49 16.63 11.94
N LYS A 365 11.32 17.18 12.15
CA LYS A 365 10.19 16.57 12.87
C LYS A 365 8.96 16.63 11.99
N VAL A 366 8.23 15.54 11.92
CA VAL A 366 7.06 15.38 11.05
C VAL A 366 5.97 16.41 11.31
N ASP A 367 5.76 16.75 12.58
CA ASP A 367 4.70 17.64 13.10
C ASP A 367 5.12 19.11 13.25
N ASP A 368 6.34 19.48 12.87
CA ASP A 368 6.84 20.86 12.98
C ASP A 368 7.19 21.45 11.60
N GLN A 369 8.33 21.03 11.06
CA GLN A 369 8.83 21.52 9.76
C GLN A 369 8.89 20.43 8.70
N GLY A 370 8.42 19.25 9.02
CA GLY A 370 8.58 18.04 8.25
C GLY A 370 9.90 17.33 8.55
N ALA A 371 9.91 16.05 8.28
CA ALA A 371 11.08 15.18 8.45
C ALA A 371 11.54 14.63 7.10
N LEU A 372 12.82 14.79 6.81
CA LEU A 372 13.52 14.12 5.72
C LEU A 372 14.22 12.88 6.29
N ARG A 373 14.00 11.72 5.66
CA ARG A 373 14.69 10.48 5.98
C ARG A 373 15.41 9.95 4.76
N LEU A 374 16.69 9.62 4.93
CA LEU A 374 17.50 8.90 3.96
C LEU A 374 17.76 7.50 4.48
N ILE A 375 17.56 6.50 3.64
CA ILE A 375 17.71 5.09 3.98
C ILE A 375 18.68 4.45 3.01
N SER A 376 19.58 3.60 3.50
CA SER A 376 20.44 2.73 2.70
C SER A 376 20.38 1.31 3.25
N THR A 377 20.25 0.33 2.37
CA THR A 377 20.15 -1.10 2.71
C THR A 377 21.30 -1.87 2.05
N TRP A 378 21.88 -2.81 2.75
CA TRP A 378 23.07 -3.57 2.36
C TRP A 378 22.82 -5.05 2.63
N ASP A 379 23.11 -5.87 1.63
CA ASP A 379 23.00 -7.32 1.70
C ASP A 379 24.33 -7.89 2.25
N VAL A 380 24.30 -8.35 3.50
CA VAL A 380 25.51 -8.79 4.22
C VAL A 380 25.88 -10.24 3.92
N ASP A 381 24.91 -11.07 3.54
CA ASP A 381 25.12 -12.47 3.20
C ASP A 381 25.73 -12.67 1.80
N SER A 382 25.57 -11.68 0.92
CA SER A 382 26.16 -11.65 -0.42
C SER A 382 27.55 -11.00 -0.45
N PHE A 383 28.20 -10.82 0.72
CA PHE A 383 29.47 -10.13 0.82
C PHE A 383 30.56 -10.80 -0.02
N SER A 384 30.87 -10.17 -1.16
CA SER A 384 32.05 -10.47 -1.96
C SER A 384 33.06 -9.34 -1.82
N PRO A 385 34.31 -9.58 -1.35
CA PRO A 385 35.32 -8.54 -1.16
C PRO A 385 35.67 -7.77 -2.45
N SER A 386 35.25 -8.27 -3.61
CA SER A 386 35.64 -7.73 -4.91
C SER A 386 34.77 -6.59 -5.45
N SER A 387 33.59 -6.32 -4.90
CA SER A 387 32.81 -5.15 -5.30
C SER A 387 31.92 -4.64 -4.17
N PHE A 388 32.18 -3.42 -3.70
CA PHE A 388 31.30 -2.71 -2.76
C PHE A 388 29.87 -2.52 -3.30
N LEU A 389 29.74 -2.32 -4.61
CA LEU A 389 28.43 -2.18 -5.28
C LEU A 389 27.62 -3.47 -5.27
N GLY A 390 28.26 -4.65 -5.13
CA GLY A 390 27.56 -5.94 -5.09
C GLY A 390 26.87 -6.25 -3.76
N ILE A 391 27.13 -5.44 -2.72
CA ILE A 391 26.46 -5.58 -1.41
C ILE A 391 25.41 -4.48 -1.15
N TRP A 392 25.40 -3.43 -1.94
CA TRP A 392 24.37 -2.40 -1.82
C TRP A 392 23.07 -2.90 -2.44
N ASP A 393 22.02 -2.98 -1.63
CA ASP A 393 20.72 -3.57 -1.98
C ASP A 393 19.66 -2.49 -2.32
N GLY A 394 19.99 -1.25 -2.09
CA GLY A 394 19.09 -0.14 -2.42
C GLY A 394 19.09 0.97 -1.38
N GLY A 395 18.30 1.98 -1.66
CA GLY A 395 18.13 3.11 -0.76
C GLY A 395 16.92 3.93 -1.12
N SER A 396 16.44 4.72 -0.17
CA SER A 396 15.31 5.59 -0.37
C SER A 396 15.48 6.92 0.34
N MET A 397 14.74 7.90 -0.15
CA MET A 397 14.57 9.19 0.47
C MET A 397 13.07 9.42 0.66
N THR A 398 12.66 9.78 1.86
CA THR A 398 11.28 10.12 2.16
C THR A 398 11.21 11.45 2.89
N TYR A 399 10.18 12.23 2.57
CA TYR A 399 9.83 13.44 3.28
C TYR A 399 8.39 13.32 3.77
N GLN A 400 8.14 13.68 5.01
CA GLN A 400 6.80 13.69 5.60
C GLN A 400 6.59 14.93 6.44
N HIS A 401 5.46 15.58 6.25
CA HIS A 401 5.03 16.72 7.04
C HIS A 401 3.54 16.61 7.34
N THR A 402 3.16 16.82 8.60
CA THR A 402 1.76 16.95 9.06
C THR A 402 1.55 18.36 9.61
N PHE A 403 0.39 18.99 9.34
CA PHE A 403 0.10 20.37 9.73
C PHE A 403 -1.39 20.62 9.98
#